data_52d0adab0abac2061dc4b9dd064eda2a
#
_entry.id   52d0adab0abac2061dc4b9dd064eda2a
#
_cell.length_a   1.000
_cell.length_b   1.000
_cell.length_c   1.000
_cell.angle_alpha   90.00
_cell.angle_beta   90.00
_cell.angle_gamma   90.00
#
_symmetry.space_group_name_H-M   'P 1'
#
loop_
_entity.id
_entity.type
_entity.pdbx_description
1 polymer ?
#
loop_
_entity_poly.entity_id
_entity_poly.type
_entity_poly.pdbx_seq_one_letter_code
_entity_poly.pdbx_strand_id
1 'polypeptide(L)'
;VNMKKPKIITLCGSTRFIELFAVMAWELEKQGAIVLGLHLLPDSYFKQKQIEKTTDGHQAEYEGVEKHFDELHLRKIDLSDSIYVLNVDGYIGQSTANEIKYAERVGKPVSYYQPKE
;
A
#
# COMPACT_ATOMS: atom_id res chain seq x y z
N VAL A 1 -9.63 -26.58 8.81
CA VAL A 1 -9.88 -25.90 7.54
C VAL A 1 -8.67 -26.06 6.66
N ASN A 2 -8.86 -26.74 5.54
CA ASN A 2 -7.80 -26.90 4.56
C ASN A 2 -7.66 -25.62 3.74
N MET A 3 -6.88 -24.69 4.23
CA MET A 3 -6.55 -23.53 3.44
C MET A 3 -5.36 -23.85 2.55
N LYS A 4 -5.56 -23.68 1.24
CA LYS A 4 -4.43 -23.62 0.34
C LYS A 4 -3.56 -22.45 0.77
N LYS A 5 -2.27 -22.48 0.42
CA LYS A 5 -1.37 -21.37 0.70
C LYS A 5 -2.02 -20.07 0.19
N PRO A 6 -2.25 -19.10 1.07
CA PRO A 6 -2.87 -17.83 0.65
C PRO A 6 -2.00 -17.08 -0.35
N LYS A 7 -2.63 -16.34 -1.25
CA LYS A 7 -1.92 -15.39 -2.09
C LYS A 7 -1.48 -14.21 -1.24
N ILE A 8 -0.30 -13.70 -1.50
CA ILE A 8 0.22 -12.49 -0.85
C ILE A 8 0.10 -11.35 -1.83
N ILE A 9 -0.63 -10.31 -1.44
CA ILE A 9 -0.90 -9.14 -2.28
C ILE A 9 -0.36 -7.90 -1.59
N THR A 10 0.45 -7.11 -2.31
CA THR A 10 0.89 -5.83 -1.79
C THR A 10 0.03 -4.72 -2.40
N LEU A 11 -0.53 -3.88 -1.52
CA LEU A 11 -1.28 -2.69 -1.94
C LEU A 11 -0.31 -1.56 -2.26
N CYS A 12 -0.51 -0.91 -3.40
CA CYS A 12 0.27 0.24 -3.85
C CYS A 12 -0.66 1.39 -4.14
N GLY A 13 -0.23 2.61 -3.86
CA GLY A 13 -1.05 3.78 -4.11
C GLY A 13 -0.54 4.98 -3.33
N SER A 14 -1.13 6.13 -3.60
CA SER A 14 -0.79 7.36 -2.87
C SER A 14 -1.24 7.27 -1.42
N THR A 15 -0.43 7.78 -0.51
CA THR A 15 -0.77 7.88 0.90
C THR A 15 -1.99 8.78 1.15
N ARG A 16 -2.38 9.59 0.17
CA ARG A 16 -3.64 10.36 0.27
C ARG A 16 -4.85 9.45 0.38
N PHE A 17 -4.72 8.19 -0.03
CA PHE A 17 -5.79 7.19 0.03
C PHE A 17 -5.58 6.19 1.18
N ILE A 18 -4.90 6.64 2.27
CA ILE A 18 -4.50 5.70 3.34
C ILE A 18 -5.70 4.98 3.98
N GLU A 19 -6.85 5.62 4.06
CA GLU A 19 -8.03 4.96 4.60
C GLU A 19 -8.52 3.85 3.67
N LEU A 20 -8.41 4.05 2.36
CA LEU A 20 -8.78 3.01 1.39
C LEU A 20 -7.83 1.80 1.50
N PHE A 21 -6.53 2.04 1.80
CA PHE A 21 -5.61 0.94 2.09
C PHE A 21 -6.17 0.05 3.19
N ALA A 22 -6.65 0.64 4.28
CA ALA A 22 -7.18 -0.13 5.41
C ALA A 22 -8.43 -0.92 5.00
N VAL A 23 -9.34 -0.27 4.26
CA VAL A 23 -10.58 -0.91 3.80
C VAL A 23 -10.27 -2.06 2.85
N MET A 24 -9.39 -1.84 1.87
CA MET A 24 -9.09 -2.87 0.88
C MET A 24 -8.29 -4.03 1.48
N ALA A 25 -7.41 -3.75 2.45
CA ALA A 25 -6.73 -4.82 3.17
C ALA A 25 -7.75 -5.74 3.85
N TRP A 26 -8.72 -5.14 4.54
CA TRP A 26 -9.79 -5.89 5.19
C TRP A 26 -10.58 -6.72 4.18
N GLU A 27 -11.00 -6.11 3.07
CA GLU A 27 -11.82 -6.79 2.05
C GLU A 27 -11.06 -7.95 1.40
N LEU A 28 -9.79 -7.77 1.07
CA LEU A 28 -9.00 -8.82 0.45
C LEU A 28 -8.69 -9.95 1.43
N GLU A 29 -8.47 -9.62 2.70
CA GLU A 29 -8.22 -10.64 3.73
C GLU A 29 -9.48 -11.45 4.02
N LYS A 30 -10.65 -10.86 3.95
CA LYS A 30 -11.90 -11.62 4.02
C LYS A 30 -12.00 -12.67 2.91
N GLN A 31 -11.36 -12.42 1.77
CA GLN A 31 -11.33 -13.36 0.66
C GLN A 31 -10.20 -14.38 0.76
N GLY A 32 -9.39 -14.30 1.80
CA GLY A 32 -8.34 -15.28 2.08
C GLY A 32 -6.93 -14.88 1.66
N ALA A 33 -6.71 -13.64 1.22
CA ALA A 33 -5.37 -13.16 0.88
C ALA A 33 -4.62 -12.68 2.12
N ILE A 34 -3.29 -12.73 2.06
CA ILE A 34 -2.43 -12.02 3.01
C ILE A 34 -2.11 -10.67 2.35
N VAL A 35 -2.35 -9.58 3.06
CA VAL A 35 -2.18 -8.25 2.48
C VAL A 35 -1.04 -7.51 3.15
N LEU A 36 -0.13 -6.99 2.34
CA LEU A 36 0.95 -6.11 2.76
C LEU A 36 0.67 -4.71 2.20
N GLY A 37 1.07 -3.70 2.92
CA GLY A 37 0.82 -2.33 2.46
C GLY A 37 1.29 -1.31 3.47
N LEU A 38 0.70 -0.13 3.39
CA LEU A 38 0.97 0.96 4.32
C LEU A 38 0.02 0.84 5.51
N HIS A 39 0.43 1.40 6.64
CA HIS A 39 -0.37 1.34 7.85
C HIS A 39 -1.06 2.67 8.13
N LEU A 40 -2.35 2.59 8.43
CA LEU A 40 -3.11 3.75 8.90
C LEU A 40 -2.71 4.02 10.35
N LEU A 41 -2.26 5.26 10.62
CA LEU A 41 -1.91 5.66 11.97
C LEU A 41 -3.15 6.20 12.68
N PRO A 42 -3.50 5.70 13.86
CA PRO A 42 -4.66 6.21 14.61
C PRO A 42 -4.35 7.54 15.27
N ASP A 43 -5.41 8.26 15.65
CA ASP A 43 -5.26 9.55 16.32
C ASP A 43 -4.45 9.45 17.62
N SER A 44 -4.53 8.30 18.31
CA SER A 44 -3.75 8.07 19.53
C SER A 44 -2.25 8.16 19.29
N TYR A 45 -1.77 7.78 18.09
CA TYR A 45 -0.35 7.91 17.76
C TYR A 45 0.09 9.38 17.80
N PHE A 46 -0.69 10.25 17.18
CA PHE A 46 -0.35 11.68 17.10
C PHE A 46 -0.44 12.35 18.48
N LYS A 47 -1.44 11.98 19.29
CA LYS A 47 -1.56 12.48 20.66
C LYS A 47 -0.38 12.05 21.51
N GLN A 48 0.02 10.78 21.43
CA GLN A 48 1.14 10.25 22.22
C GLN A 48 2.46 10.92 21.85
N LYS A 49 2.65 11.20 20.56
CA LYS A 49 3.87 11.85 20.05
C LYS A 49 3.82 13.37 20.19
N GLN A 50 2.67 13.94 20.52
CA GLN A 50 2.46 15.40 20.62
C GLN A 50 2.79 16.11 19.30
N ILE A 51 2.36 15.53 18.19
CA ILE A 51 2.56 16.07 16.85
C ILE A 51 1.22 16.22 16.15
N GLU A 52 1.16 17.11 15.17
CA GLU A 52 -0.04 17.30 14.38
C GLU A 52 -0.14 16.21 13.31
N LYS A 53 -1.37 15.73 13.11
CA LYS A 53 -1.64 14.79 12.03
C LYS A 53 -1.54 15.51 10.69
N THR A 54 -0.80 14.95 9.74
CA THR A 54 -0.72 15.53 8.40
C THR A 54 -2.04 15.30 7.67
N THR A 55 -2.46 16.28 6.88
CA THR A 55 -3.70 16.18 6.11
C THR A 55 -3.46 15.72 4.67
N ASP A 56 -2.21 15.70 4.24
CA ASP A 56 -1.82 15.35 2.87
C ASP A 56 -1.32 13.91 2.72
N GLY A 57 -1.26 13.16 3.82
CA GLY A 57 -0.81 11.77 3.79
C GLY A 57 0.71 11.59 3.73
N HIS A 58 1.50 12.64 3.95
CA HIS A 58 2.96 12.59 3.81
C HIS A 58 3.68 12.43 5.15
N GLN A 59 3.11 11.61 6.05
CA GLN A 59 3.67 11.45 7.40
C GLN A 59 5.12 10.95 7.38
N ALA A 60 5.45 10.01 6.48
CA ALA A 60 6.81 9.47 6.40
C ALA A 60 7.83 10.56 6.02
N GLU A 61 7.45 11.50 5.16
CA GLU A 61 8.32 12.61 4.79
C GLU A 61 8.59 13.50 5.99
N TYR A 62 7.54 13.82 6.76
CA TYR A 62 7.68 14.65 7.95
C TYR A 62 8.53 13.99 9.03
N GLU A 63 8.50 12.67 9.14
CA GLU A 63 9.32 11.96 10.12
C GLU A 63 10.71 11.59 9.58
N GLY A 64 10.99 11.88 8.32
CA GLY A 64 12.31 11.63 7.72
C GLY A 64 12.59 10.17 7.42
N VAL A 65 11.57 9.34 7.30
CA VAL A 65 11.72 7.89 7.04
C VAL A 65 11.22 7.48 5.66
N GLU A 66 10.95 8.43 4.78
CA GLU A 66 10.38 8.17 3.46
C GLU A 66 11.19 7.18 2.64
N LYS A 67 12.51 7.41 2.52
CA LYS A 67 13.37 6.53 1.73
C LYS A 67 13.39 5.11 2.27
N HIS A 68 13.40 4.99 3.59
CA HIS A 68 13.38 3.70 4.26
C HIS A 68 12.08 2.95 3.94
N PHE A 69 10.93 3.64 4.04
CA PHE A 69 9.65 3.02 3.72
C PHE A 69 9.49 2.71 2.24
N ASP A 70 10.03 3.54 1.35
CA ASP A 70 10.03 3.26 -0.08
C ASP A 70 10.78 1.96 -0.38
N GLU A 71 11.95 1.77 0.22
CA GLU A 71 12.73 0.55 0.06
C GLU A 71 12.00 -0.67 0.63
N LEU A 72 11.42 -0.55 1.82
CA LEU A 72 10.65 -1.63 2.42
C LEU A 72 9.46 -2.01 1.55
N HIS A 73 8.82 -1.03 0.91
CA HIS A 73 7.69 -1.32 0.06
C HIS A 73 8.08 -2.18 -1.15
N LEU A 74 9.25 -1.93 -1.74
CA LEU A 74 9.77 -2.78 -2.79
C LEU A 74 10.03 -4.21 -2.29
N ARG A 75 10.52 -4.34 -1.05
CA ARG A 75 10.72 -5.67 -0.44
C ARG A 75 9.38 -6.38 -0.22
N LYS A 76 8.33 -5.65 0.13
CA LYS A 76 6.98 -6.22 0.22
C LYS A 76 6.52 -6.76 -1.13
N ILE A 77 6.79 -6.02 -2.21
CA ILE A 77 6.49 -6.48 -3.56
C ILE A 77 7.23 -7.77 -3.88
N ASP A 78 8.51 -7.86 -3.51
CA ASP A 78 9.29 -9.08 -3.70
C ASP A 78 8.66 -10.29 -3.02
N LEU A 79 8.08 -10.10 -1.84
CA LEU A 79 7.43 -11.17 -1.07
C LEU A 79 6.05 -11.54 -1.62
N SER A 80 5.50 -10.72 -2.51
CA SER A 80 4.11 -10.85 -2.95
C SER A 80 3.98 -11.72 -4.19
N ASP A 81 2.78 -12.28 -4.37
CA ASP A 81 2.41 -12.94 -5.62
C ASP A 81 1.96 -11.92 -6.67
N SER A 82 1.42 -10.78 -6.22
CA SER A 82 0.94 -9.72 -7.11
C SER A 82 0.84 -8.41 -6.34
N ILE A 83 0.63 -7.31 -7.08
CA ILE A 83 0.30 -6.04 -6.46
C ILE A 83 -1.10 -5.59 -6.90
N TYR A 84 -1.72 -4.76 -6.05
CA TYR A 84 -3.04 -4.21 -6.29
C TYR A 84 -2.95 -2.70 -6.11
N VAL A 85 -3.19 -1.96 -7.19
CA VAL A 85 -2.97 -0.51 -7.23
C VAL A 85 -4.27 0.23 -6.94
N LEU A 86 -4.23 1.11 -5.94
CA LEU A 86 -5.39 1.92 -5.55
C LEU A 86 -5.38 3.22 -6.38
N ASN A 87 -5.90 3.12 -7.60
CA ASN A 87 -5.88 4.20 -8.58
C ASN A 87 -7.19 4.98 -8.59
N VAL A 88 -7.55 5.58 -7.47
CA VAL A 88 -8.80 6.33 -7.33
C VAL A 88 -8.85 7.47 -8.36
N ASP A 89 -9.91 7.49 -9.16
CA ASP A 89 -10.11 8.47 -10.24
C ASP A 89 -8.92 8.54 -11.21
N GLY A 90 -8.24 7.41 -11.38
CA GLY A 90 -7.09 7.31 -12.27
C GLY A 90 -5.80 7.88 -11.73
N TYR A 91 -5.80 8.38 -10.49
CA TYR A 91 -4.61 9.01 -9.92
C TYR A 91 -3.54 7.98 -9.59
N ILE A 92 -2.35 8.18 -10.14
CA ILE A 92 -1.16 7.39 -9.82
C ILE A 92 -0.01 8.37 -9.64
N GLY A 93 0.48 8.48 -8.40
CA GLY A 93 1.62 9.35 -8.10
C GLY A 93 2.94 8.74 -8.55
N GLN A 94 4.02 9.52 -8.43
CA GLN A 94 5.34 9.09 -8.91
C GLN A 94 5.84 7.83 -8.19
N SER A 95 5.70 7.76 -6.87
CA SER A 95 6.13 6.59 -6.10
C SER A 95 5.37 5.34 -6.55
N THR A 96 4.07 5.47 -6.74
CA THR A 96 3.23 4.35 -7.17
C THR A 96 3.61 3.92 -8.60
N ALA A 97 3.87 4.88 -9.49
CA ALA A 97 4.33 4.56 -10.85
C ALA A 97 5.63 3.77 -10.82
N ASN A 98 6.56 4.14 -9.94
CA ASN A 98 7.82 3.43 -9.78
C ASN A 98 7.60 1.99 -9.27
N GLU A 99 6.65 1.82 -8.34
CA GLU A 99 6.31 0.51 -7.81
C GLU A 99 5.69 -0.40 -8.87
N ILE A 100 4.84 0.17 -9.73
CA ILE A 100 4.25 -0.57 -10.85
C ILE A 100 5.36 -1.05 -11.80
N LYS A 101 6.28 -0.16 -12.16
CA LYS A 101 7.40 -0.51 -13.03
C LYS A 101 8.27 -1.60 -12.40
N TYR A 102 8.52 -1.50 -11.10
CA TYR A 102 9.30 -2.50 -10.38
C TYR A 102 8.60 -3.85 -10.41
N ALA A 103 7.30 -3.89 -10.12
CA ALA A 103 6.53 -5.13 -10.12
C ALA A 103 6.57 -5.79 -11.51
N GLU A 104 6.38 -5.00 -12.56
CA GLU A 104 6.45 -5.50 -13.92
C GLU A 104 7.83 -6.08 -14.25
N ARG A 105 8.87 -5.38 -13.83
CA ARG A 105 10.25 -5.82 -14.09
C ARG A 105 10.57 -7.15 -13.41
N VAL A 106 10.06 -7.37 -12.19
CA VAL A 106 10.31 -8.62 -11.46
C VAL A 106 9.22 -9.67 -11.70
N GLY A 107 8.33 -9.41 -12.66
CA GLY A 107 7.35 -10.41 -13.11
C GLY A 107 6.14 -10.59 -12.21
N LYS A 108 5.80 -9.58 -11.40
CA LYS A 108 4.61 -9.66 -10.54
C LYS A 108 3.40 -9.08 -11.27
N PRO A 109 2.27 -9.81 -11.36
CA PRO A 109 1.05 -9.26 -11.95
C PRO A 109 0.57 -8.01 -11.24
N VAL A 110 -0.03 -7.10 -12.00
CA VAL A 110 -0.55 -5.82 -11.49
C VAL A 110 -2.05 -5.77 -11.74
N SER A 111 -2.83 -5.56 -10.70
CA SER A 111 -4.27 -5.32 -10.81
C SER A 111 -4.59 -3.94 -10.27
N TYR A 112 -5.78 -3.45 -10.58
CA TYR A 112 -6.17 -2.07 -10.27
C TYR A 112 -7.51 -2.03 -9.56
N TYR A 113 -7.64 -1.09 -8.62
CA TYR A 113 -8.89 -0.84 -7.90
C TYR A 113 -10.00 -0.39 -8.85
N GLN A 114 -9.66 0.50 -9.78
CA GLN A 114 -10.58 0.93 -10.83
C GLN A 114 -10.04 0.48 -12.18
N PRO A 115 -10.92 0.20 -13.15
CA PRO A 115 -10.46 -0.20 -14.47
C PRO A 115 -9.48 0.83 -15.05
N LYS A 116 -8.37 0.33 -15.56
CA LYS A 116 -7.38 1.18 -16.21
C LYS A 116 -7.77 1.35 -17.67
N GLU A 117 -7.92 2.59 -18.08
CA GLU A 117 -8.21 2.94 -19.46
C GLU A 117 -6.95 2.96 -20.32
#